data_77a6e46d2a67e9c62986c54d89371ac4
#
_entry.id   77a6e46d2a67e9c62986c54d89371ac4
#
_cell.length_a   1.000
_cell.length_b   1.000
_cell.length_c   1.000
_cell.angle_alpha   90.00
_cell.angle_beta   90.00
_cell.angle_gamma   90.00
#
_symmetry.space_group_name_H-M   'P 1'
#
loop_
_entity.id
_entity.type
_entity.pdbx_description
1 polymer ?
#
loop_
_entity_poly.entity_id
_entity_poly.type
_entity_poly.pdbx_seq_one_letter_code
_entity_poly.pdbx_strand_id
1 'polypeptide(L)'
;MLQLHDIQTAAGRLAGQVLDTPFVESRTISQLTGCQVFLKFENLQYTASFKERGACNKLAQLTPEERSRGVVAMSAGNHAQGVAYHAHRLGVRAVIVMPRFTPGVKVERTRGFGAEVLLHGDTLDAARAHARELAQQQGLVFVHPYDDEAIVAGQGTVALEMLREQPDLDTLVIAIGGGGLIAGIATAAKAIRPDIEIVGVQTERFAAMVNAIKGTNLPQGTSTIAEGIAVGTPGVVTEAIIRQRVDDLLLVDEGDIEQAIVMLLEIEKTLVEGAGAAGLAALIKHPQRFAGKRVGLVLSGGNIDPMLLASIIERGMVRAGRLARIQVNARDVPGNLARITATVAEAGANIDEVHHQRAFTLLAAQNVAIELVLQTRGREHIEQVIERLREAGFDTTLL
;
A
#
# COMPACT_ATOMS: atom_id res chain seq x y z
N MET A 1 26.41 5.59 12.95
CA MET A 1 24.96 5.36 13.22
C MET A 1 24.23 6.68 13.03
N LEU A 2 23.20 6.71 12.25
CA LEU A 2 22.43 7.89 11.85
C LEU A 2 21.92 8.69 13.07
N GLN A 3 22.04 10.01 13.01
CA GLN A 3 21.65 10.96 14.04
C GLN A 3 20.65 12.00 13.51
N LEU A 4 19.99 12.74 14.39
CA LEU A 4 19.07 13.83 14.04
C LEU A 4 19.72 14.87 13.13
N HIS A 5 20.99 15.23 13.37
CA HIS A 5 21.74 16.19 12.55
C HIS A 5 21.84 15.76 11.08
N ASP A 6 22.02 14.47 10.81
CA ASP A 6 22.11 13.95 9.44
C ASP A 6 20.77 14.12 8.71
N ILE A 7 19.65 13.91 9.43
CA ILE A 7 18.29 14.09 8.90
C ILE A 7 17.98 15.57 8.68
N GLN A 8 18.40 16.46 9.59
CA GLN A 8 18.26 17.91 9.41
C GLN A 8 19.08 18.41 8.22
N THR A 9 20.27 17.88 8.03
CA THR A 9 21.11 18.18 6.87
C THR A 9 20.46 17.68 5.58
N ALA A 10 19.85 16.47 5.61
CA ALA A 10 19.05 15.96 4.49
C ALA A 10 17.86 16.87 4.19
N ALA A 11 17.13 17.35 5.20
CA ALA A 11 16.02 18.29 5.01
C ALA A 11 16.46 19.57 4.29
N GLY A 12 17.62 20.11 4.62
CA GLY A 12 18.20 21.24 3.89
C GLY A 12 18.45 20.95 2.40
N ARG A 13 18.91 19.74 2.06
CA ARG A 13 19.10 19.33 0.66
C ARG A 13 17.79 19.12 -0.08
N LEU A 14 16.76 18.67 0.63
CA LEU A 14 15.43 18.39 0.07
C LEU A 14 14.59 19.65 -0.12
N ALA A 15 14.93 20.76 0.49
CA ALA A 15 14.17 22.02 0.42
C ALA A 15 13.94 22.45 -1.04
N GLY A 16 12.67 22.56 -1.46
CA GLY A 16 12.27 22.88 -2.82
C GLY A 16 12.53 21.77 -3.87
N GLN A 17 13.01 20.60 -3.44
CA GLN A 17 13.27 19.45 -4.33
C GLN A 17 12.17 18.38 -4.24
N VAL A 18 11.51 18.28 -3.10
CA VAL A 18 10.37 17.42 -2.82
C VAL A 18 9.23 18.27 -2.29
N LEU A 19 8.01 17.73 -2.30
CA LEU A 19 6.85 18.43 -1.73
C LEU A 19 6.87 18.32 -0.20
N ASP A 20 6.57 19.42 0.48
CA ASP A 20 6.12 19.40 1.87
C ASP A 20 4.65 19.00 1.86
N THR A 21 4.42 17.68 1.95
CA THR A 21 3.09 17.09 1.76
C THR A 21 2.18 17.41 2.94
N PRO A 22 0.85 17.50 2.74
CA PRO A 22 -0.08 17.77 3.83
C PRO A 22 0.05 16.77 4.98
N PHE A 23 -0.12 17.26 6.21
CA PHE A 23 -0.25 16.44 7.41
C PHE A 23 -1.47 16.93 8.21
N VAL A 24 -2.61 16.29 8.02
CA VAL A 24 -3.90 16.76 8.50
C VAL A 24 -4.67 15.72 9.27
N GLU A 25 -5.53 16.14 10.19
CA GLU A 25 -6.44 15.28 10.93
C GLU A 25 -7.57 14.77 10.03
N SER A 26 -7.79 13.45 10.03
CA SER A 26 -8.99 12.82 9.49
C SER A 26 -10.04 12.67 10.57
N ARG A 27 -11.04 13.51 10.59
CA ARG A 27 -12.11 13.47 11.59
C ARG A 27 -12.94 12.19 11.50
N THR A 28 -13.28 11.75 10.30
CA THR A 28 -14.10 10.56 10.08
C THR A 28 -13.34 9.29 10.48
N ILE A 29 -12.08 9.14 10.08
CA ILE A 29 -11.25 8.00 10.47
C ILE A 29 -11.03 8.02 12.00
N SER A 30 -10.82 9.20 12.60
CA SER A 30 -10.68 9.35 14.04
C SER A 30 -11.92 8.82 14.79
N GLN A 31 -13.11 9.17 14.34
CA GLN A 31 -14.36 8.67 14.92
C GLN A 31 -14.52 7.15 14.78
N LEU A 32 -14.16 6.60 13.63
CA LEU A 32 -14.28 5.17 13.35
C LEU A 32 -13.27 4.32 14.15
N THR A 33 -12.07 4.85 14.41
CA THR A 33 -10.99 4.13 15.08
C THR A 33 -10.91 4.39 16.58
N GLY A 34 -11.60 5.41 17.08
CA GLY A 34 -11.58 5.79 18.50
C GLY A 34 -10.25 6.44 18.96
N CYS A 35 -9.43 6.90 18.04
CA CYS A 35 -8.21 7.67 18.30
C CYS A 35 -8.17 8.91 17.39
N GLN A 36 -7.34 9.89 17.70
CA GLN A 36 -7.18 11.08 16.85
C GLN A 36 -6.13 10.79 15.78
N VAL A 37 -6.56 10.65 14.52
CA VAL A 37 -5.72 10.20 13.40
C VAL A 37 -5.28 11.37 12.53
N PHE A 38 -3.97 11.53 12.36
CA PHE A 38 -3.34 12.49 11.46
C PHE A 38 -2.66 11.76 10.32
N LEU A 39 -2.89 12.19 9.08
CA LEU A 39 -2.40 11.55 7.85
C LEU A 39 -1.35 12.40 7.17
N LYS A 40 -0.14 11.85 6.97
CA LYS A 40 0.93 12.43 6.15
C LYS A 40 0.83 11.87 4.74
N PHE A 41 0.53 12.73 3.77
CA PHE A 41 0.18 12.33 2.39
C PHE A 41 1.41 12.17 1.48
N GLU A 42 2.32 11.25 1.78
CA GLU A 42 3.49 10.98 0.92
C GLU A 42 3.13 10.38 -0.45
N ASN A 43 1.92 9.85 -0.61
CA ASN A 43 1.35 9.46 -1.89
C ASN A 43 1.12 10.64 -2.86
N LEU A 44 1.21 11.89 -2.40
CA LEU A 44 1.10 13.09 -3.22
C LEU A 44 2.45 13.66 -3.69
N GLN A 45 3.56 13.01 -3.38
CA GLN A 45 4.86 13.37 -3.95
C GLN A 45 4.85 13.25 -5.49
N TYR A 46 5.81 13.86 -6.20
CA TYR A 46 5.88 13.86 -7.68
C TYR A 46 5.88 12.46 -8.30
N THR A 47 6.54 11.48 -7.66
CA THR A 47 6.51 10.07 -8.05
C THR A 47 5.54 9.23 -7.24
N ALA A 48 4.58 9.90 -6.59
CA ALA A 48 3.53 9.32 -5.77
C ALA A 48 4.05 8.43 -4.62
N SER A 49 5.22 8.75 -4.02
CA SER A 49 5.71 8.04 -2.83
C SER A 49 6.84 8.78 -2.10
N PHE A 50 6.99 8.49 -0.80
CA PHE A 50 8.09 8.98 0.05
C PHE A 50 9.49 8.67 -0.47
N LYS A 51 9.62 7.69 -1.38
CA LYS A 51 10.92 7.22 -1.90
C LYS A 51 11.73 8.34 -2.55
N GLU A 52 11.08 9.38 -3.02
CA GLU A 52 11.74 10.58 -3.54
C GLU A 52 12.73 11.20 -2.57
N ARG A 53 12.37 11.26 -1.29
CA ARG A 53 13.17 11.93 -0.25
C ARG A 53 14.54 11.30 -0.13
N GLY A 54 14.60 9.98 0.06
CA GLY A 54 15.87 9.25 0.13
C GLY A 54 16.64 9.29 -1.18
N ALA A 55 15.99 9.10 -2.32
CA ALA A 55 16.63 9.18 -3.63
C ALA A 55 17.24 10.57 -3.87
N CYS A 56 16.50 11.64 -3.64
CA CYS A 56 16.97 13.01 -3.75
C CYS A 56 18.19 13.26 -2.84
N ASN A 57 18.09 12.91 -1.54
CA ASN A 57 19.21 13.11 -0.61
C ASN A 57 20.46 12.32 -1.00
N LYS A 58 20.33 11.09 -1.50
CA LYS A 58 21.46 10.28 -1.97
C LYS A 58 22.12 10.88 -3.19
N LEU A 59 21.33 11.24 -4.19
CA LEU A 59 21.83 11.79 -5.46
C LEU A 59 22.44 13.18 -5.30
N ALA A 60 21.93 13.99 -4.37
CA ALA A 60 22.50 15.30 -4.07
C ALA A 60 23.92 15.24 -3.47
N GLN A 61 24.33 14.09 -2.92
CA GLN A 61 25.62 13.87 -2.29
C GLN A 61 26.68 13.28 -3.23
N LEU A 62 26.32 12.98 -4.48
CA LEU A 62 27.28 12.44 -5.46
C LEU A 62 28.40 13.45 -5.74
N THR A 63 29.65 12.96 -5.75
CA THR A 63 30.79 13.76 -6.21
C THR A 63 30.68 14.07 -7.70
N PRO A 64 31.40 15.06 -8.23
CA PRO A 64 31.41 15.33 -9.68
C PRO A 64 31.78 14.09 -10.52
N GLU A 65 32.72 13.28 -10.06
CA GLU A 65 33.17 12.05 -10.71
C GLU A 65 32.05 10.98 -10.69
N GLU A 66 31.36 10.82 -9.57
CA GLU A 66 30.20 9.90 -9.45
C GLU A 66 29.05 10.34 -10.35
N ARG A 67 28.73 11.64 -10.39
CA ARG A 67 27.71 12.20 -11.29
C ARG A 67 28.04 11.93 -12.76
N SER A 68 29.31 12.05 -13.17
CA SER A 68 29.71 11.81 -14.54
C SER A 68 29.55 10.36 -14.97
N ARG A 69 29.75 9.40 -14.03
CA ARG A 69 29.53 7.97 -14.29
C ARG A 69 28.06 7.60 -14.28
N GLY A 70 27.29 8.18 -13.36
CA GLY A 70 25.87 7.90 -13.16
C GLY A 70 25.57 6.89 -12.05
N VAL A 71 24.31 6.52 -11.94
CA VAL A 71 23.81 5.65 -10.88
C VAL A 71 23.09 4.43 -11.43
N VAL A 72 23.02 3.37 -10.62
CA VAL A 72 22.21 2.19 -10.90
C VAL A 72 21.36 1.81 -9.69
N ALA A 73 20.12 1.40 -9.91
CA ALA A 73 19.24 0.88 -8.88
C ALA A 73 18.52 -0.38 -9.38
N MET A 74 18.11 -1.24 -8.45
CA MET A 74 17.21 -2.35 -8.73
C MET A 74 15.88 -2.11 -8.03
N SER A 75 14.82 -1.92 -8.81
CA SER A 75 13.45 -1.81 -8.32
C SER A 75 12.48 -1.81 -9.49
N ALA A 76 11.31 -2.42 -9.31
CA ALA A 76 10.18 -2.35 -10.25
C ALA A 76 9.05 -1.42 -9.76
N GLY A 77 9.27 -0.64 -8.68
CA GLY A 77 8.25 0.18 -8.04
C GLY A 77 8.73 1.59 -7.70
N ASN A 78 8.28 2.08 -6.54
CA ASN A 78 8.47 3.46 -6.09
C ASN A 78 9.93 3.94 -6.05
N HIS A 79 10.86 3.07 -5.66
CA HIS A 79 12.28 3.43 -5.61
C HIS A 79 12.87 3.70 -7.01
N ALA A 80 12.47 2.88 -8.00
CA ALA A 80 12.86 3.09 -9.39
C ALA A 80 12.45 4.48 -9.90
N GLN A 81 11.21 4.85 -9.66
CA GLN A 81 10.64 6.14 -10.08
C GLN A 81 11.33 7.32 -9.35
N GLY A 82 11.53 7.22 -8.03
CA GLY A 82 12.21 8.26 -7.25
C GLY A 82 13.66 8.49 -7.71
N VAL A 83 14.42 7.42 -7.97
CA VAL A 83 15.79 7.51 -8.50
C VAL A 83 15.78 8.10 -9.91
N ALA A 84 14.93 7.60 -10.81
CA ALA A 84 14.83 8.08 -12.18
C ALA A 84 14.51 9.59 -12.24
N TYR A 85 13.48 10.03 -11.50
CA TYR A 85 13.02 11.41 -11.46
C TYR A 85 14.12 12.36 -10.98
N HIS A 86 14.74 12.07 -9.84
CA HIS A 86 15.77 12.97 -9.29
C HIS A 86 17.09 12.91 -10.05
N ALA A 87 17.47 11.75 -10.62
CA ALA A 87 18.62 11.65 -11.50
C ALA A 87 18.45 12.52 -12.75
N HIS A 88 17.27 12.46 -13.41
CA HIS A 88 16.94 13.28 -14.55
C HIS A 88 17.04 14.78 -14.21
N ARG A 89 16.45 15.22 -13.09
CA ARG A 89 16.52 16.63 -12.64
C ARG A 89 17.94 17.12 -12.37
N LEU A 90 18.83 16.22 -11.94
CA LEU A 90 20.23 16.54 -11.64
C LEU A 90 21.16 16.35 -12.85
N GLY A 91 20.64 15.94 -14.01
CA GLY A 91 21.43 15.62 -15.20
C GLY A 91 22.37 14.42 -15.00
N VAL A 92 21.98 13.46 -14.14
CA VAL A 92 22.73 12.24 -13.84
C VAL A 92 22.15 11.07 -14.62
N ARG A 93 22.98 10.29 -15.32
CA ARG A 93 22.54 9.05 -15.97
C ARG A 93 22.04 8.08 -14.91
N ALA A 94 20.84 7.51 -15.09
CA ALA A 94 20.27 6.49 -14.23
C ALA A 94 19.95 5.23 -15.01
N VAL A 95 20.44 4.09 -14.52
CA VAL A 95 20.12 2.75 -15.02
C VAL A 95 19.25 2.04 -13.97
N ILE A 96 18.07 1.60 -14.36
CA ILE A 96 17.17 0.87 -13.48
C ILE A 96 17.03 -0.57 -13.96
N VAL A 97 17.45 -1.53 -13.14
CA VAL A 97 17.34 -2.95 -13.44
C VAL A 97 16.03 -3.48 -12.86
N MET A 98 15.24 -4.14 -13.68
CA MET A 98 13.96 -4.77 -13.30
C MET A 98 13.93 -6.24 -13.74
N PRO A 99 13.17 -7.13 -13.07
CA PRO A 99 12.90 -8.47 -13.58
C PRO A 99 12.25 -8.44 -14.95
N ARG A 100 12.50 -9.46 -15.78
CA ARG A 100 11.98 -9.54 -17.17
C ARG A 100 10.46 -9.49 -17.27
N PHE A 101 9.77 -10.01 -16.27
CA PHE A 101 8.29 -10.06 -16.23
C PHE A 101 7.66 -8.86 -15.52
N THR A 102 8.41 -7.78 -15.31
CA THR A 102 7.85 -6.53 -14.78
C THR A 102 6.76 -6.00 -15.72
N PRO A 103 5.56 -5.67 -15.21
CA PRO A 103 4.49 -5.11 -16.03
C PRO A 103 4.93 -3.89 -16.83
N GLY A 104 4.56 -3.86 -18.12
CA GLY A 104 4.98 -2.81 -19.05
C GLY A 104 4.68 -1.39 -18.56
N VAL A 105 3.55 -1.19 -17.88
CA VAL A 105 3.18 0.11 -17.31
C VAL A 105 4.20 0.63 -16.29
N LYS A 106 4.81 -0.25 -15.48
CA LYS A 106 5.85 0.12 -14.50
C LYS A 106 7.17 0.48 -15.21
N VAL A 107 7.50 -0.27 -16.28
CA VAL A 107 8.67 -0.01 -17.12
C VAL A 107 8.55 1.35 -17.79
N GLU A 108 7.42 1.62 -18.45
CA GLU A 108 7.19 2.87 -19.18
C GLU A 108 7.12 4.09 -18.25
N ARG A 109 6.51 3.96 -17.07
CA ARG A 109 6.54 5.05 -16.07
C ARG A 109 7.97 5.41 -15.67
N THR A 110 8.82 4.40 -15.43
CA THR A 110 10.23 4.65 -15.05
C THR A 110 11.02 5.27 -16.20
N ARG A 111 10.81 4.81 -17.43
CA ARG A 111 11.38 5.43 -18.63
C ARG A 111 10.92 6.88 -18.83
N GLY A 112 9.63 7.14 -18.57
CA GLY A 112 9.04 8.48 -18.63
C GLY A 112 9.71 9.49 -17.70
N PHE A 113 10.32 9.03 -16.60
CA PHE A 113 11.16 9.85 -15.74
C PHE A 113 12.61 9.99 -16.22
N GLY A 114 12.97 9.50 -17.42
CA GLY A 114 14.26 9.71 -18.06
C GLY A 114 15.33 8.66 -17.74
N ALA A 115 15.00 7.54 -17.09
CA ALA A 115 15.95 6.47 -16.82
C ALA A 115 16.05 5.46 -17.96
N GLU A 116 17.24 4.88 -18.13
CA GLU A 116 17.48 3.67 -18.89
C GLU A 116 16.97 2.46 -18.09
N VAL A 117 16.03 1.68 -18.64
CA VAL A 117 15.48 0.49 -17.98
C VAL A 117 16.01 -0.76 -18.63
N LEU A 118 16.69 -1.60 -17.85
CA LEU A 118 17.21 -2.91 -18.25
C LEU A 118 16.35 -4.02 -17.62
N LEU A 119 15.80 -4.89 -18.45
CA LEU A 119 15.05 -6.07 -18.01
C LEU A 119 16.00 -7.26 -17.91
N HIS A 120 16.25 -7.77 -16.68
CA HIS A 120 17.18 -8.86 -16.44
C HIS A 120 16.73 -9.81 -15.34
N GLY A 121 16.90 -11.12 -15.60
CA GLY A 121 16.54 -12.17 -14.65
C GLY A 121 15.03 -12.31 -14.45
N ASP A 122 14.63 -13.38 -13.75
CA ASP A 122 13.22 -13.70 -13.53
C ASP A 122 12.76 -13.31 -12.10
N THR A 123 13.73 -13.00 -11.23
CA THR A 123 13.50 -12.67 -9.83
C THR A 123 14.13 -11.33 -9.46
N LEU A 124 13.65 -10.72 -8.37
CA LEU A 124 14.25 -9.50 -7.81
C LEU A 124 15.72 -9.72 -7.42
N ASP A 125 16.09 -10.92 -6.95
CA ASP A 125 17.46 -11.21 -6.56
C ASP A 125 18.39 -11.31 -7.77
N ALA A 126 17.94 -11.92 -8.86
CA ALA A 126 18.70 -11.95 -10.12
C ALA A 126 18.91 -10.53 -10.69
N ALA A 127 17.87 -9.71 -10.68
CA ALA A 127 17.94 -8.32 -11.10
C ALA A 127 18.90 -7.50 -10.19
N ARG A 128 18.88 -7.75 -8.87
CA ARG A 128 19.76 -7.10 -7.89
C ARG A 128 21.22 -7.48 -8.12
N ALA A 129 21.51 -8.77 -8.36
CA ALA A 129 22.85 -9.24 -8.64
C ALA A 129 23.41 -8.55 -9.90
N HIS A 130 22.63 -8.47 -10.96
CA HIS A 130 23.01 -7.80 -12.20
C HIS A 130 23.21 -6.29 -12.01
N ALA A 131 22.38 -5.61 -11.24
CA ALA A 131 22.58 -4.20 -10.93
C ALA A 131 23.88 -3.94 -10.20
N ARG A 132 24.29 -4.82 -9.28
CA ARG A 132 25.59 -4.75 -8.59
C ARG A 132 26.77 -5.02 -9.53
N GLU A 133 26.63 -5.97 -10.43
CA GLU A 133 27.61 -6.26 -11.47
C GLU A 133 27.81 -5.03 -12.38
N LEU A 134 26.77 -4.40 -12.86
CA LEU A 134 26.84 -3.17 -13.64
C LEU A 134 27.50 -2.02 -12.86
N ALA A 135 27.18 -1.90 -11.57
CA ALA A 135 27.83 -0.91 -10.71
C ALA A 135 29.34 -1.09 -10.70
N GLN A 136 29.84 -2.33 -10.57
CA GLN A 136 31.27 -2.63 -10.56
C GLN A 136 31.91 -2.43 -11.94
N GLN A 137 31.30 -2.94 -13.01
CA GLN A 137 31.87 -2.91 -14.37
C GLN A 137 31.92 -1.51 -14.96
N GLN A 138 30.89 -0.68 -14.71
CA GLN A 138 30.74 0.67 -15.27
C GLN A 138 31.08 1.77 -14.26
N GLY A 139 31.44 1.42 -13.01
CA GLY A 139 31.72 2.39 -11.96
C GLY A 139 30.50 3.21 -11.53
N LEU A 140 29.27 2.71 -11.76
CA LEU A 140 28.03 3.37 -11.36
C LEU A 140 27.84 3.33 -9.85
N VAL A 141 27.25 4.38 -9.27
CA VAL A 141 26.89 4.36 -7.86
C VAL A 141 25.60 3.56 -7.67
N PHE A 142 25.67 2.49 -6.87
CA PHE A 142 24.50 1.69 -6.53
C PHE A 142 23.63 2.44 -5.51
N VAL A 143 22.37 2.73 -5.87
CA VAL A 143 21.40 3.39 -4.99
C VAL A 143 20.49 2.34 -4.36
N HIS A 144 20.76 2.02 -3.09
CA HIS A 144 20.01 0.98 -2.36
C HIS A 144 18.59 1.45 -1.99
N PRO A 145 17.53 0.61 -2.10
CA PRO A 145 16.16 1.05 -1.86
C PRO A 145 15.80 1.39 -0.40
N TYR A 146 16.63 0.98 0.59
CA TYR A 146 16.38 1.22 2.01
C TYR A 146 17.61 1.12 2.92
N ASP A 147 18.63 0.29 2.61
CA ASP A 147 19.76 -0.02 3.48
C ASP A 147 20.98 0.83 3.14
N ASP A 148 20.84 2.15 3.27
CA ASP A 148 21.87 3.17 3.02
C ASP A 148 21.57 4.38 3.92
N GLU A 149 22.55 4.84 4.71
CA GLU A 149 22.33 5.93 5.67
C GLU A 149 21.84 7.23 5.01
N ALA A 150 22.29 7.54 3.79
CA ALA A 150 21.81 8.72 3.07
C ALA A 150 20.34 8.57 2.63
N ILE A 151 19.93 7.35 2.22
CA ILE A 151 18.53 7.04 1.93
C ILE A 151 17.69 7.18 3.20
N VAL A 152 18.12 6.54 4.30
CA VAL A 152 17.40 6.58 5.59
C VAL A 152 17.29 8.01 6.12
N ALA A 153 18.35 8.83 6.00
CA ALA A 153 18.31 10.24 6.40
C ALA A 153 17.25 11.04 5.62
N GLY A 154 17.18 10.84 4.31
CA GLY A 154 16.15 11.47 3.49
C GLY A 154 14.72 11.09 3.92
N GLN A 155 14.48 9.80 4.22
CA GLN A 155 13.19 9.32 4.69
C GLN A 155 12.82 9.88 6.07
N GLY A 156 13.81 10.10 6.94
CA GLY A 156 13.61 10.67 8.27
C GLY A 156 13.05 12.09 8.27
N THR A 157 13.20 12.84 7.17
CA THR A 157 12.65 14.20 7.03
C THR A 157 11.13 14.25 7.16
N VAL A 158 10.43 13.14 6.88
CA VAL A 158 8.99 13.00 7.11
C VAL A 158 8.64 13.29 8.58
N ALA A 159 9.42 12.76 9.52
CA ALA A 159 9.15 12.98 10.95
C ALA A 159 9.41 14.44 11.37
N LEU A 160 10.38 15.13 10.75
CA LEU A 160 10.60 16.55 11.04
C LEU A 160 9.37 17.38 10.68
N GLU A 161 8.76 17.11 9.52
CA GLU A 161 7.54 17.78 9.07
C GLU A 161 6.36 17.43 9.97
N MET A 162 6.14 16.14 10.27
CA MET A 162 5.04 15.70 11.13
C MET A 162 5.10 16.31 12.51
N LEU A 163 6.25 16.30 13.17
CA LEU A 163 6.40 16.85 14.52
C LEU A 163 6.45 18.37 14.56
N ARG A 164 6.81 19.04 13.47
CA ARG A 164 6.67 20.50 13.33
C ARG A 164 5.20 20.91 13.32
N GLU A 165 4.34 20.16 12.62
CA GLU A 165 2.90 20.47 12.46
C GLU A 165 2.07 19.96 13.63
N GLN A 166 2.40 18.80 14.19
CA GLN A 166 1.71 18.17 15.31
C GLN A 166 2.73 17.70 16.37
N PRO A 167 3.20 18.63 17.24
CA PRO A 167 4.23 18.30 18.24
C PRO A 167 3.74 17.36 19.36
N ASP A 168 2.42 17.23 19.54
CA ASP A 168 1.79 16.48 20.64
C ASP A 168 1.33 15.08 20.26
N LEU A 169 1.87 14.50 19.19
CA LEU A 169 1.56 13.14 18.80
C LEU A 169 2.02 12.14 19.86
N ASP A 170 1.18 11.18 20.20
CA ASP A 170 1.52 10.09 21.15
C ASP A 170 2.23 8.95 20.45
N THR A 171 1.81 8.63 19.21
CA THR A 171 2.28 7.44 18.49
C THR A 171 2.45 7.74 17.00
N LEU A 172 3.50 7.22 16.38
CA LEU A 172 3.67 7.12 14.93
C LEU A 172 3.56 5.67 14.50
N VAL A 173 2.69 5.39 13.53
CA VAL A 173 2.47 4.03 13.00
C VAL A 173 2.95 3.98 11.54
N ILE A 174 3.99 3.19 11.28
CA ILE A 174 4.78 3.26 10.04
C ILE A 174 4.90 1.88 9.40
N ALA A 175 4.59 1.79 8.11
CA ALA A 175 4.76 0.58 7.32
C ALA A 175 6.24 0.20 7.16
N ILE A 176 6.55 -1.10 7.26
CA ILE A 176 7.90 -1.64 7.16
C ILE A 176 8.01 -2.62 5.99
N GLY A 177 8.82 -2.25 4.98
CA GLY A 177 9.41 -3.22 4.06
C GLY A 177 10.84 -3.56 4.52
N GLY A 178 11.85 -3.00 3.87
CA GLY A 178 13.25 -3.13 4.29
C GLY A 178 13.68 -2.23 5.46
N GLY A 179 12.78 -1.40 5.99
CA GLY A 179 12.99 -0.63 7.21
C GLY A 179 13.46 0.83 7.03
N GLY A 180 13.75 1.29 5.80
CA GLY A 180 14.33 2.63 5.58
C GLY A 180 13.47 3.79 6.07
N LEU A 181 12.15 3.75 5.86
CA LEU A 181 11.23 4.80 6.29
C LEU A 181 11.17 4.89 7.81
N ILE A 182 10.84 3.78 8.47
CA ILE A 182 10.68 3.76 9.93
C ILE A 182 12.00 4.02 10.66
N ALA A 183 13.13 3.53 10.14
CA ALA A 183 14.46 3.80 10.72
C ALA A 183 14.78 5.30 10.73
N GLY A 184 14.50 5.99 9.61
CA GLY A 184 14.66 7.44 9.51
C GLY A 184 13.71 8.20 10.44
N ILE A 185 12.42 7.87 10.39
CA ILE A 185 11.38 8.48 11.23
C ILE A 185 11.69 8.26 12.72
N ALA A 186 12.00 7.04 13.14
CA ALA A 186 12.30 6.73 14.54
C ALA A 186 13.54 7.47 15.03
N THR A 187 14.56 7.62 14.17
CA THR A 187 15.77 8.39 14.52
C THR A 187 15.46 9.85 14.80
N ALA A 188 14.68 10.50 13.93
CA ALA A 188 14.29 11.89 14.13
C ALA A 188 13.31 12.05 15.29
N ALA A 189 12.25 11.24 15.31
CA ALA A 189 11.18 11.38 16.29
C ALA A 189 11.67 11.13 17.72
N LYS A 190 12.42 10.06 17.98
CA LYS A 190 12.97 9.76 19.32
C LYS A 190 14.01 10.78 19.78
N ALA A 191 14.71 11.44 18.85
CA ALA A 191 15.65 12.51 19.21
C ALA A 191 14.95 13.83 19.56
N ILE A 192 13.79 14.12 18.96
CA ILE A 192 12.97 15.32 19.23
C ILE A 192 12.06 15.09 20.43
N ARG A 193 11.42 13.92 20.48
CA ARG A 193 10.49 13.49 21.54
C ARG A 193 10.82 12.06 21.97
N PRO A 194 11.64 11.87 23.01
CA PRO A 194 12.08 10.54 23.45
C PRO A 194 10.93 9.61 23.87
N ASP A 195 9.84 10.16 24.34
CA ASP A 195 8.64 9.46 24.83
C ASP A 195 7.62 9.09 23.75
N ILE A 196 7.75 9.62 22.52
CA ILE A 196 6.84 9.26 21.42
C ILE A 196 6.94 7.76 21.10
N GLU A 197 5.81 7.09 21.02
CA GLU A 197 5.77 5.67 20.64
C GLU A 197 5.92 5.48 19.12
N ILE A 198 6.81 4.60 18.70
CA ILE A 198 7.01 4.23 17.29
C ILE A 198 6.57 2.78 17.08
N VAL A 199 5.53 2.58 16.29
CA VAL A 199 4.97 1.27 15.97
C VAL A 199 5.21 0.95 14.50
N GLY A 200 5.86 -0.16 14.23
CA GLY A 200 6.08 -0.66 12.88
C GLY A 200 4.97 -1.62 12.45
N VAL A 201 4.61 -1.59 11.16
CA VAL A 201 3.59 -2.49 10.60
C VAL A 201 4.15 -3.25 9.40
N GLN A 202 4.05 -4.58 9.42
CA GLN A 202 4.31 -5.45 8.27
C GLN A 202 3.05 -6.22 7.88
N THR A 203 3.01 -6.69 6.62
CA THR A 203 2.03 -7.71 6.24
C THR A 203 2.44 -9.07 6.80
N GLU A 204 1.48 -9.87 7.24
CA GLU A 204 1.70 -11.25 7.70
C GLU A 204 2.43 -12.10 6.64
N ARG A 205 2.26 -11.75 5.35
CA ARG A 205 2.93 -12.44 4.24
C ARG A 205 4.42 -12.14 4.09
N PHE A 206 4.90 -11.02 4.64
CA PHE A 206 6.31 -10.62 4.57
C PHE A 206 6.76 -10.04 5.92
N ALA A 207 6.81 -10.89 6.94
CA ALA A 207 7.13 -10.54 8.32
C ALA A 207 8.63 -10.58 8.65
N ALA A 208 9.50 -10.30 7.66
CA ALA A 208 10.95 -10.49 7.82
C ALA A 208 11.57 -9.66 8.94
N MET A 209 11.15 -8.40 9.12
CA MET A 209 11.63 -7.55 10.21
C MET A 209 11.08 -8.02 11.58
N VAL A 210 9.82 -8.45 11.63
CA VAL A 210 9.22 -9.05 12.85
C VAL A 210 10.01 -10.29 13.24
N ASN A 211 10.33 -11.18 12.30
CA ASN A 211 11.13 -12.36 12.56
C ASN A 211 12.52 -11.99 13.13
N ALA A 212 13.20 -11.02 12.51
CA ALA A 212 14.51 -10.58 12.94
C ALA A 212 14.50 -9.95 14.34
N ILE A 213 13.53 -9.10 14.65
CA ILE A 213 13.47 -8.36 15.93
C ILE A 213 12.91 -9.22 17.05
N LYS A 214 11.81 -9.97 16.81
CA LYS A 214 11.10 -10.77 17.83
C LYS A 214 11.64 -12.21 17.94
N GLY A 215 12.56 -12.62 17.05
CA GLY A 215 13.10 -13.98 17.04
C GLY A 215 12.08 -15.05 16.64
N THR A 216 11.06 -14.67 15.85
CA THR A 216 10.06 -15.57 15.31
C THR A 216 10.50 -16.17 13.99
N ASN A 217 9.79 -17.20 13.51
CA ASN A 217 10.03 -17.83 12.20
C ASN A 217 8.71 -17.95 11.43
N LEU A 218 8.04 -16.80 11.24
CA LEU A 218 6.81 -16.75 10.45
C LEU A 218 7.13 -17.03 8.99
N PRO A 219 6.27 -17.80 8.27
CA PRO A 219 6.52 -18.14 6.89
C PRO A 219 6.46 -16.89 5.99
N GLN A 220 7.26 -16.92 4.94
CA GLN A 220 7.22 -15.90 3.90
C GLN A 220 6.24 -16.31 2.81
N GLY A 221 5.33 -15.40 2.43
CA GLY A 221 4.43 -15.57 1.31
C GLY A 221 5.10 -15.36 -0.03
N THR A 222 4.37 -15.65 -1.09
CA THR A 222 4.83 -15.45 -2.48
C THR A 222 4.39 -14.11 -3.08
N SER A 223 3.32 -13.52 -2.54
CA SER A 223 2.74 -12.25 -3.02
C SER A 223 1.95 -11.55 -1.93
N THR A 224 1.75 -10.25 -2.08
CA THR A 224 0.88 -9.40 -1.26
C THR A 224 0.41 -8.20 -2.08
N ILE A 225 -0.76 -7.66 -1.76
CA ILE A 225 -1.23 -6.38 -2.33
C ILE A 225 -0.40 -5.18 -1.84
N ALA A 226 0.34 -5.34 -0.77
CA ALA A 226 1.26 -4.34 -0.23
C ALA A 226 2.68 -4.51 -0.82
N GLU A 227 2.80 -4.46 -2.16
CA GLU A 227 4.06 -4.69 -2.88
C GLU A 227 5.23 -3.84 -2.35
N GLY A 228 4.97 -2.59 -1.96
CA GLY A 228 5.98 -1.66 -1.42
C GLY A 228 6.65 -2.13 -0.13
N ILE A 229 6.03 -3.07 0.60
CA ILE A 229 6.57 -3.69 1.81
C ILE A 229 6.80 -5.21 1.68
N ALA A 230 6.71 -5.78 0.46
CA ALA A 230 7.01 -7.18 0.17
C ALA A 230 8.53 -7.44 0.16
N VAL A 231 9.16 -7.34 1.31
CA VAL A 231 10.61 -7.49 1.47
C VAL A 231 10.93 -8.71 2.32
N GLY A 232 11.67 -9.66 1.73
CA GLY A 232 12.02 -10.93 2.38
C GLY A 232 13.27 -10.86 3.28
N THR A 233 14.05 -9.77 3.21
CA THR A 233 15.29 -9.62 4.00
C THR A 233 15.39 -8.21 4.54
N PRO A 234 15.48 -8.01 5.86
CA PRO A 234 15.75 -6.71 6.46
C PRO A 234 17.07 -6.13 5.98
N GLY A 235 17.21 -4.81 6.03
CA GLY A 235 18.52 -4.18 5.87
C GLY A 235 19.34 -4.29 7.15
N VAL A 236 20.65 -4.35 7.03
CA VAL A 236 21.56 -4.44 8.19
C VAL A 236 21.53 -3.13 9.01
N VAL A 237 21.66 -2.00 8.31
CA VAL A 237 21.62 -0.67 8.94
C VAL A 237 20.23 -0.39 9.52
N THR A 238 19.18 -0.69 8.75
CA THR A 238 17.81 -0.41 9.18
C THR A 238 17.36 -1.29 10.34
N GLU A 239 17.70 -2.59 10.35
CA GLU A 239 17.40 -3.49 11.47
C GLU A 239 18.06 -3.00 12.78
N ALA A 240 19.35 -2.61 12.72
CA ALA A 240 20.05 -2.12 13.89
C ALA A 240 19.39 -0.88 14.51
N ILE A 241 18.89 0.04 13.69
CA ILE A 241 18.16 1.24 14.14
C ILE A 241 16.79 0.85 14.70
N ILE A 242 16.03 0.00 14.01
CA ILE A 242 14.69 -0.44 14.43
C ILE A 242 14.76 -1.13 15.79
N ARG A 243 15.72 -2.02 15.98
CA ARG A 243 15.94 -2.74 17.25
C ARG A 243 16.15 -1.81 18.44
N GLN A 244 16.68 -0.63 18.23
CA GLN A 244 17.00 0.34 19.28
C GLN A 244 15.91 1.40 19.50
N ARG A 245 15.12 1.72 18.48
CA ARG A 245 14.29 2.94 18.45
C ARG A 245 12.80 2.69 18.17
N VAL A 246 12.42 1.48 17.78
CA VAL A 246 11.02 1.13 17.51
C VAL A 246 10.49 0.34 18.71
N ASP A 247 9.33 0.76 19.22
CA ASP A 247 8.78 0.25 20.47
C ASP A 247 8.03 -1.06 20.28
N ASP A 248 7.33 -1.23 19.12
CA ASP A 248 6.60 -2.46 18.82
C ASP A 248 6.44 -2.68 17.31
N LEU A 249 6.15 -3.93 16.94
CA LEU A 249 5.89 -4.36 15.56
C LEU A 249 4.56 -5.12 15.50
N LEU A 250 3.67 -4.70 14.61
CA LEU A 250 2.37 -5.31 14.36
C LEU A 250 2.31 -5.97 12.99
N LEU A 251 1.40 -6.93 12.86
CA LEU A 251 1.11 -7.61 11.60
C LEU A 251 -0.34 -7.37 11.18
N VAL A 252 -0.53 -7.12 9.89
CA VAL A 252 -1.83 -6.99 9.25
C VAL A 252 -1.96 -7.99 8.11
N ASP A 253 -3.17 -8.47 7.87
CA ASP A 253 -3.47 -9.36 6.76
C ASP A 253 -3.92 -8.60 5.50
N GLU A 254 -4.12 -9.33 4.39
CA GLU A 254 -4.55 -8.74 3.12
C GLU A 254 -5.93 -8.08 3.23
N GLY A 255 -6.84 -8.67 4.01
CA GLY A 255 -8.19 -8.14 4.21
C GLY A 255 -8.22 -6.82 4.97
N ASP A 256 -7.37 -6.67 6.00
CA ASP A 256 -7.18 -5.43 6.75
C ASP A 256 -6.68 -4.31 5.83
N ILE A 257 -5.72 -4.65 4.94
CA ILE A 257 -5.12 -3.70 4.00
C ILE A 257 -6.14 -3.30 2.92
N GLU A 258 -6.90 -4.25 2.34
CA GLU A 258 -7.96 -3.96 1.37
C GLU A 258 -9.01 -3.02 1.98
N GLN A 259 -9.44 -3.26 3.21
CA GLN A 259 -10.38 -2.40 3.92
C GLN A 259 -9.82 -0.98 4.10
N ALA A 260 -8.57 -0.85 4.51
CA ALA A 260 -7.92 0.44 4.69
C ALA A 260 -7.79 1.22 3.37
N ILE A 261 -7.47 0.57 2.24
CA ILE A 261 -7.43 1.19 0.91
C ILE A 261 -8.81 1.78 0.56
N VAL A 262 -9.88 0.99 0.72
CA VAL A 262 -11.24 1.43 0.41
C VAL A 262 -11.65 2.59 1.31
N MET A 263 -11.35 2.55 2.60
CA MET A 263 -11.64 3.64 3.54
C MET A 263 -10.91 4.94 3.15
N LEU A 264 -9.63 4.87 2.79
CA LEU A 264 -8.87 6.05 2.34
C LEU A 264 -9.45 6.63 1.03
N LEU A 265 -9.87 5.77 0.12
CA LEU A 265 -10.53 6.19 -1.12
C LEU A 265 -11.90 6.85 -0.85
N GLU A 266 -12.74 6.24 -0.01
CA GLU A 266 -14.11 6.71 0.25
C GLU A 266 -14.16 7.91 1.19
N ILE A 267 -13.27 8.02 2.17
CA ILE A 267 -13.27 9.09 3.18
C ILE A 267 -12.38 10.24 2.78
N GLU A 268 -11.10 9.95 2.51
CA GLU A 268 -10.07 10.97 2.22
C GLU A 268 -10.01 11.37 0.74
N LYS A 269 -10.73 10.65 -0.13
CA LYS A 269 -10.72 10.86 -1.60
C LYS A 269 -9.31 10.79 -2.19
N THR A 270 -8.46 9.98 -1.58
CA THR A 270 -7.06 9.82 -1.99
C THR A 270 -6.75 8.39 -2.38
N LEU A 271 -5.91 8.23 -3.39
CA LEU A 271 -5.46 6.93 -3.87
C LEU A 271 -4.19 6.52 -3.11
N VAL A 272 -4.25 5.37 -2.44
CA VAL A 272 -3.13 4.82 -1.66
C VAL A 272 -2.91 3.36 -2.04
N GLU A 273 -1.65 2.96 -2.21
CA GLU A 273 -1.27 1.56 -2.42
C GLU A 273 -1.29 0.76 -1.11
N GLY A 274 -1.25 -0.57 -1.18
CA GLY A 274 -1.33 -1.44 0.01
C GLY A 274 -0.30 -1.12 1.09
N ALA A 275 0.94 -0.79 0.69
CA ALA A 275 1.99 -0.40 1.64
C ALA A 275 1.65 0.91 2.37
N GLY A 276 1.05 1.87 1.67
CA GLY A 276 0.63 3.15 2.25
C GLY A 276 -0.59 3.04 3.16
N ALA A 277 -1.42 2.02 2.96
CA ALA A 277 -2.62 1.76 3.77
C ALA A 277 -2.34 0.92 5.03
N ALA A 278 -1.17 0.27 5.14
CA ALA A 278 -0.85 -0.67 6.21
C ALA A 278 -0.94 -0.03 7.62
N GLY A 279 -0.61 1.25 7.77
CA GLY A 279 -0.75 1.96 9.05
C GLY A 279 -2.21 2.05 9.50
N LEU A 280 -3.13 2.42 8.60
CA LEU A 280 -4.56 2.45 8.91
C LEU A 280 -5.11 1.04 9.16
N ALA A 281 -4.66 0.05 8.40
CA ALA A 281 -5.02 -1.35 8.62
C ALA A 281 -4.70 -1.80 10.05
N ALA A 282 -3.54 -1.41 10.58
CA ALA A 282 -3.16 -1.72 11.96
C ALA A 282 -4.07 -1.05 13.00
N LEU A 283 -4.51 0.18 12.77
CA LEU A 283 -5.47 0.87 13.65
C LEU A 283 -6.82 0.16 13.67
N ILE A 284 -7.31 -0.26 12.52
CA ILE A 284 -8.60 -0.98 12.38
C ILE A 284 -8.51 -2.35 13.07
N LYS A 285 -7.42 -3.07 12.89
CA LYS A 285 -7.21 -4.41 13.48
C LYS A 285 -7.02 -4.36 14.99
N HIS A 286 -6.39 -3.31 15.51
CA HIS A 286 -6.02 -3.18 16.93
C HIS A 286 -6.58 -1.91 17.60
N PRO A 287 -7.89 -1.62 17.55
CA PRO A 287 -8.46 -0.34 17.98
C PRO A 287 -8.19 -0.04 19.46
N GLN A 288 -8.21 -1.04 20.32
CA GLN A 288 -7.96 -0.87 21.77
C GLN A 288 -6.54 -0.37 22.09
N ARG A 289 -5.55 -0.71 21.24
CA ARG A 289 -4.17 -0.29 21.42
C ARG A 289 -3.99 1.23 21.24
N PHE A 290 -4.80 1.81 20.36
CA PHE A 290 -4.67 3.21 19.95
C PHE A 290 -5.77 4.11 20.53
N ALA A 291 -6.74 3.53 21.27
CA ALA A 291 -7.88 4.27 21.80
C ALA A 291 -7.45 5.50 22.61
N GLY A 292 -8.03 6.65 22.26
CA GLY A 292 -7.76 7.94 22.92
C GLY A 292 -6.42 8.59 22.61
N LYS A 293 -5.53 7.94 21.82
CA LYS A 293 -4.21 8.48 21.45
C LYS A 293 -4.29 9.43 20.23
N ARG A 294 -3.29 10.29 20.11
CA ARG A 294 -3.01 11.10 18.92
C ARG A 294 -2.01 10.35 18.05
N VAL A 295 -2.48 9.82 16.92
CA VAL A 295 -1.73 8.89 16.07
C VAL A 295 -1.40 9.52 14.73
N GLY A 296 -0.11 9.55 14.38
CA GLY A 296 0.36 9.93 13.05
C GLY A 296 0.58 8.71 12.16
N LEU A 297 -0.04 8.72 10.96
CA LEU A 297 0.15 7.73 9.91
C LEU A 297 0.87 8.34 8.71
N VAL A 298 1.64 7.52 7.99
CA VAL A 298 2.24 7.91 6.71
C VAL A 298 1.58 7.13 5.59
N LEU A 299 0.85 7.82 4.72
CA LEU A 299 0.33 7.28 3.45
C LEU A 299 1.50 7.23 2.46
N SER A 300 2.29 6.18 2.55
CA SER A 300 3.66 6.12 2.05
C SER A 300 3.78 6.08 0.52
N GLY A 301 2.70 5.72 -0.21
CA GLY A 301 2.67 5.70 -1.67
C GLY A 301 1.27 5.48 -2.24
N GLY A 302 1.10 5.84 -3.51
CA GLY A 302 -0.15 5.73 -4.26
C GLY A 302 -0.03 4.95 -5.59
N ASN A 303 1.11 4.30 -5.85
CA ASN A 303 1.37 3.61 -7.11
C ASN A 303 0.73 2.21 -7.17
N ILE A 304 -0.60 2.14 -7.01
CA ILE A 304 -1.37 0.91 -7.14
C ILE A 304 -1.72 0.63 -8.62
N ASP A 305 -1.80 -0.65 -8.98
CA ASP A 305 -2.30 -1.06 -10.29
C ASP A 305 -3.82 -0.84 -10.38
N PRO A 306 -4.34 -0.21 -11.46
CA PRO A 306 -5.77 0.06 -11.60
C PRO A 306 -6.65 -1.19 -11.60
N MET A 307 -6.19 -2.33 -12.16
CA MET A 307 -6.96 -3.58 -12.15
C MET A 307 -7.02 -4.19 -10.75
N LEU A 308 -5.90 -4.12 -10.01
CA LEU A 308 -5.87 -4.52 -8.61
C LEU A 308 -6.81 -3.65 -7.77
N LEU A 309 -6.78 -2.33 -7.98
CA LEU A 309 -7.67 -1.40 -7.29
C LEU A 309 -9.16 -1.71 -7.56
N ALA A 310 -9.54 -1.96 -8.82
CA ALA A 310 -10.90 -2.35 -9.17
C ALA A 310 -11.34 -3.60 -8.39
N SER A 311 -10.50 -4.63 -8.36
CA SER A 311 -10.77 -5.86 -7.59
C SER A 311 -10.91 -5.61 -6.08
N ILE A 312 -10.08 -4.73 -5.52
CA ILE A 312 -10.16 -4.35 -4.09
C ILE A 312 -11.48 -3.62 -3.80
N ILE A 313 -11.90 -2.71 -4.68
CA ILE A 313 -13.18 -1.98 -4.54
C ILE A 313 -14.35 -2.95 -4.58
N GLU A 314 -14.41 -3.85 -5.57
CA GLU A 314 -15.48 -4.85 -5.68
C GLU A 314 -15.56 -5.72 -4.42
N ARG A 315 -14.44 -6.25 -3.95
CA ARG A 315 -14.36 -7.04 -2.71
C ARG A 315 -14.79 -6.23 -1.48
N GLY A 316 -14.44 -4.95 -1.44
CA GLY A 316 -14.89 -4.01 -0.41
C GLY A 316 -16.41 -3.83 -0.42
N MET A 317 -17.02 -3.69 -1.62
CA MET A 317 -18.45 -3.60 -1.78
C MET A 317 -19.18 -4.88 -1.34
N VAL A 318 -18.63 -6.05 -1.63
CA VAL A 318 -19.16 -7.34 -1.16
C VAL A 318 -19.12 -7.42 0.37
N ARG A 319 -18.00 -7.09 1.01
CA ARG A 319 -17.86 -7.08 2.48
C ARG A 319 -18.84 -6.12 3.15
N ALA A 320 -19.09 -4.97 2.53
CA ALA A 320 -20.05 -3.97 3.01
C ALA A 320 -21.51 -4.34 2.72
N GLY A 321 -21.77 -5.44 2.01
CA GLY A 321 -23.11 -5.83 1.57
C GLY A 321 -23.71 -4.86 0.54
N ARG A 322 -22.87 -4.10 -0.18
CA ARG A 322 -23.29 -3.20 -1.27
C ARG A 322 -23.28 -3.88 -2.62
N LEU A 323 -22.64 -5.03 -2.73
CA LEU A 323 -22.69 -5.94 -3.85
C LEU A 323 -22.94 -7.35 -3.31
N ALA A 324 -23.92 -8.05 -3.86
CA ALA A 324 -24.30 -9.38 -3.42
C ALA A 324 -24.59 -10.29 -4.62
N ARG A 325 -24.21 -11.56 -4.52
CA ARG A 325 -24.58 -12.57 -5.50
C ARG A 325 -25.62 -13.49 -4.89
N ILE A 326 -26.78 -13.60 -5.54
CA ILE A 326 -27.85 -14.52 -5.13
C ILE A 326 -28.14 -15.52 -6.25
N GLN A 327 -28.56 -16.71 -5.88
CA GLN A 327 -29.09 -17.71 -6.79
C GLN A 327 -30.60 -17.85 -6.56
N VAL A 328 -31.35 -17.76 -7.65
CA VAL A 328 -32.81 -17.96 -7.66
C VAL A 328 -33.13 -19.22 -8.49
N ASN A 329 -33.67 -20.23 -7.85
CA ASN A 329 -34.13 -21.45 -8.51
C ASN A 329 -35.59 -21.31 -8.95
N ALA A 330 -35.87 -21.50 -10.22
CA ALA A 330 -37.20 -21.32 -10.79
C ALA A 330 -37.52 -22.38 -11.86
N ARG A 331 -38.80 -22.59 -12.16
CA ARG A 331 -39.21 -23.38 -13.34
C ARG A 331 -38.84 -22.62 -14.61
N ASP A 332 -38.36 -23.34 -15.62
CA ASP A 332 -38.04 -22.74 -16.93
C ASP A 332 -39.30 -22.55 -17.76
N VAL A 333 -40.05 -21.51 -17.44
CA VAL A 333 -41.27 -21.12 -18.16
C VAL A 333 -41.25 -19.62 -18.50
N PRO A 334 -41.90 -19.22 -19.61
CA PRO A 334 -42.01 -17.81 -19.98
C PRO A 334 -42.56 -16.94 -18.83
N GLY A 335 -41.94 -15.79 -18.60
CA GLY A 335 -42.36 -14.82 -17.59
C GLY A 335 -41.69 -14.94 -16.23
N ASN A 336 -41.07 -16.06 -15.85
CA ASN A 336 -40.45 -16.19 -14.54
C ASN A 336 -39.24 -15.25 -14.35
N LEU A 337 -38.40 -15.13 -15.35
CA LEU A 337 -37.27 -14.15 -15.27
C LEU A 337 -37.80 -12.71 -15.11
N ALA A 338 -38.86 -12.35 -15.84
CA ALA A 338 -39.48 -11.02 -15.73
C ALA A 338 -40.04 -10.77 -14.32
N ARG A 339 -40.71 -11.78 -13.70
CA ARG A 339 -41.19 -11.68 -12.33
C ARG A 339 -40.08 -11.54 -11.32
N ILE A 340 -38.99 -12.31 -11.45
CA ILE A 340 -37.83 -12.25 -10.58
C ILE A 340 -37.21 -10.84 -10.64
N THR A 341 -36.93 -10.33 -11.84
CA THR A 341 -36.32 -9.00 -12.01
C THR A 341 -37.23 -7.86 -11.54
N ALA A 342 -38.55 -7.99 -11.74
CA ALA A 342 -39.54 -7.03 -11.20
C ALA A 342 -39.52 -7.04 -9.66
N THR A 343 -39.51 -8.21 -9.02
CA THR A 343 -39.44 -8.33 -7.55
C THR A 343 -38.19 -7.69 -6.97
N VAL A 344 -37.02 -7.90 -7.64
CA VAL A 344 -35.77 -7.26 -7.24
C VAL A 344 -35.84 -5.74 -7.35
N ALA A 345 -36.42 -5.23 -8.45
CA ALA A 345 -36.62 -3.79 -8.66
C ALA A 345 -37.57 -3.18 -7.62
N GLU A 346 -38.69 -3.85 -7.31
CA GLU A 346 -39.65 -3.43 -6.27
C GLU A 346 -39.02 -3.43 -4.87
N ALA A 347 -38.07 -4.33 -4.61
CA ALA A 347 -37.27 -4.32 -3.39
C ALA A 347 -36.23 -3.19 -3.34
N GLY A 348 -36.04 -2.46 -4.45
CA GLY A 348 -35.14 -1.30 -4.55
C GLY A 348 -33.67 -1.67 -4.74
N ALA A 349 -33.36 -2.87 -5.23
CA ALA A 349 -32.03 -3.28 -5.64
C ALA A 349 -31.83 -3.12 -7.15
N ASN A 350 -30.61 -2.74 -7.56
CA ASN A 350 -30.24 -2.72 -8.96
C ASN A 350 -29.57 -4.04 -9.34
N ILE A 351 -29.80 -4.51 -10.56
CA ILE A 351 -29.19 -5.75 -11.10
C ILE A 351 -27.99 -5.35 -11.94
N ASP A 352 -26.83 -5.86 -11.58
CA ASP A 352 -25.56 -5.66 -12.28
C ASP A 352 -25.35 -6.74 -13.35
N GLU A 353 -25.49 -8.02 -12.96
CA GLU A 353 -25.33 -9.16 -13.85
C GLU A 353 -26.48 -10.16 -13.70
N VAL A 354 -26.81 -10.86 -14.80
CA VAL A 354 -27.76 -11.96 -14.84
C VAL A 354 -27.15 -13.14 -15.58
N HIS A 355 -27.00 -14.26 -14.88
CA HIS A 355 -26.57 -15.53 -15.47
C HIS A 355 -27.71 -16.55 -15.43
N HIS A 356 -28.26 -16.89 -16.57
CA HIS A 356 -29.36 -17.86 -16.69
C HIS A 356 -28.82 -19.24 -17.08
N GLN A 357 -28.71 -20.15 -16.11
CA GLN A 357 -28.08 -21.45 -16.26
C GLN A 357 -29.10 -22.59 -16.36
N ARG A 358 -29.11 -23.31 -17.48
CA ARG A 358 -29.93 -24.48 -17.72
C ARG A 358 -29.16 -25.80 -17.59
N ALA A 359 -27.94 -25.85 -18.11
CA ALA A 359 -27.16 -27.07 -18.26
C ALA A 359 -26.21 -27.34 -17.09
N PHE A 360 -25.63 -26.28 -16.48
CA PHE A 360 -24.65 -26.41 -15.41
C PHE A 360 -25.29 -26.26 -14.02
N THR A 361 -26.29 -27.10 -13.75
CA THR A 361 -27.03 -27.09 -12.48
C THR A 361 -27.40 -28.51 -12.08
N LEU A 362 -27.54 -28.78 -10.79
CA LEU A 362 -28.01 -30.03 -10.23
C LEU A 362 -29.55 -30.08 -10.11
N LEU A 363 -30.29 -29.07 -10.57
CA LEU A 363 -31.71 -28.97 -10.52
C LEU A 363 -32.35 -29.98 -11.51
N ALA A 364 -33.64 -30.31 -11.26
CA ALA A 364 -34.43 -31.09 -12.20
C ALA A 364 -34.54 -30.40 -13.57
N ALA A 365 -34.60 -31.16 -14.67
CA ALA A 365 -34.53 -30.67 -16.05
C ALA A 365 -35.55 -29.58 -16.43
N GLN A 366 -36.63 -29.42 -15.63
CA GLN A 366 -37.64 -28.40 -15.83
C GLN A 366 -37.32 -27.08 -15.06
N ASN A 367 -36.25 -27.05 -14.30
CA ASN A 367 -35.84 -25.92 -13.49
C ASN A 367 -34.55 -25.29 -14.03
N VAL A 368 -34.36 -24.02 -13.70
CA VAL A 368 -33.19 -23.22 -14.04
C VAL A 368 -32.65 -22.56 -12.78
N ALA A 369 -31.35 -22.38 -12.75
CA ALA A 369 -30.68 -21.52 -11.77
C ALA A 369 -30.43 -20.16 -12.43
N ILE A 370 -30.90 -19.09 -11.80
CA ILE A 370 -30.66 -17.73 -12.23
C ILE A 370 -29.82 -17.07 -11.15
N GLU A 371 -28.56 -16.81 -11.50
CA GLU A 371 -27.65 -16.06 -10.63
C GLU A 371 -27.77 -14.58 -10.95
N LEU A 372 -27.93 -13.78 -9.93
CA LEU A 372 -28.03 -12.32 -10.02
C LEU A 372 -26.92 -11.71 -9.18
N VAL A 373 -26.17 -10.77 -9.77
CA VAL A 373 -25.33 -9.85 -9.02
C VAL A 373 -26.10 -8.57 -8.80
N LEU A 374 -26.28 -8.20 -7.53
CA LEU A 374 -27.16 -7.11 -7.11
C LEU A 374 -26.36 -6.01 -6.42
N GLN A 375 -26.63 -4.76 -6.79
CA GLN A 375 -26.21 -3.59 -6.02
C GLN A 375 -27.27 -3.30 -4.95
N THR A 376 -26.83 -3.30 -3.68
CA THR A 376 -27.69 -3.19 -2.51
C THR A 376 -27.19 -2.09 -1.56
N ARG A 377 -27.96 -1.79 -0.51
CA ARG A 377 -27.63 -0.73 0.47
C ARG A 377 -26.97 -1.26 1.75
N GLY A 378 -26.64 -2.54 1.81
CA GLY A 378 -26.07 -3.20 2.96
C GLY A 378 -26.72 -4.56 3.21
N ARG A 379 -26.25 -5.28 4.25
CA ARG A 379 -26.68 -6.67 4.55
C ARG A 379 -28.18 -6.81 4.79
N GLU A 380 -28.77 -5.91 5.56
CA GLU A 380 -30.21 -5.91 5.81
C GLU A 380 -31.03 -5.80 4.51
N HIS A 381 -30.54 -5.01 3.56
CA HIS A 381 -31.20 -4.88 2.26
C HIS A 381 -31.09 -6.16 1.42
N ILE A 382 -29.98 -6.87 1.50
CA ILE A 382 -29.83 -8.19 0.85
C ILE A 382 -30.88 -9.17 1.39
N GLU A 383 -31.03 -9.23 2.72
CA GLU A 383 -32.01 -10.09 3.39
C GLU A 383 -33.45 -9.75 2.96
N GLN A 384 -33.80 -8.45 2.89
CA GLN A 384 -35.11 -7.98 2.40
C GLN A 384 -35.36 -8.41 0.94
N VAL A 385 -34.36 -8.31 0.06
CA VAL A 385 -34.51 -8.74 -1.35
C VAL A 385 -34.76 -10.25 -1.42
N ILE A 386 -34.01 -11.04 -0.67
CA ILE A 386 -34.15 -12.50 -0.63
C ILE A 386 -35.53 -12.90 -0.09
N GLU A 387 -35.98 -12.26 0.98
CA GLU A 387 -37.28 -12.53 1.57
C GLU A 387 -38.44 -12.24 0.59
N ARG A 388 -38.42 -11.09 -0.09
CA ARG A 388 -39.39 -10.75 -1.13
C ARG A 388 -39.43 -11.75 -2.29
N LEU A 389 -38.27 -12.24 -2.73
CA LEU A 389 -38.23 -13.28 -3.75
C LEU A 389 -38.82 -14.59 -3.27
N ARG A 390 -38.62 -14.97 -2.00
CA ARG A 390 -39.20 -16.16 -1.39
C ARG A 390 -40.73 -16.01 -1.23
N GLU A 391 -41.19 -14.86 -0.81
CA GLU A 391 -42.65 -14.55 -0.74
C GLU A 391 -43.30 -14.62 -2.14
N ALA A 392 -42.60 -14.22 -3.20
CA ALA A 392 -43.04 -14.34 -4.58
C ALA A 392 -43.00 -15.80 -5.12
N GLY A 393 -42.59 -16.78 -4.28
CA GLY A 393 -42.54 -18.20 -4.59
C GLY A 393 -41.26 -18.69 -5.24
N PHE A 394 -40.17 -17.94 -5.14
CA PHE A 394 -38.87 -18.33 -5.68
C PHE A 394 -37.92 -18.82 -4.59
N ASP A 395 -37.37 -20.02 -4.77
CA ASP A 395 -36.31 -20.53 -3.90
C ASP A 395 -35.02 -19.73 -4.13
N THR A 396 -34.57 -18.99 -3.11
CA THR A 396 -33.50 -18.01 -3.22
C THR A 396 -32.46 -18.19 -2.13
N THR A 397 -31.16 -18.20 -2.52
CA THR A 397 -30.02 -18.32 -1.62
C THR A 397 -28.99 -17.25 -1.90
N LEU A 398 -28.31 -16.78 -0.86
CA LEU A 398 -27.09 -15.97 -0.96
C LEU A 398 -25.92 -16.90 -1.29
N LEU A 399 -25.04 -16.50 -2.25
CA LEU A 399 -23.85 -17.24 -2.67
C LEU A 399 -22.58 -16.70 -2.00
#